data_16fc58b2da4b6b995b0a1437960cba41
#
_entry.id   16fc58b2da4b6b995b0a1437960cba41
#
_cell.length_a   1.000
_cell.length_b   1.000
_cell.length_c   1.000
_cell.angle_alpha   90.00
_cell.angle_beta   90.00
_cell.angle_gamma   90.00
#
_symmetry.space_group_name_H-M   'P 1'
#
loop_
_entity.id
_entity.type
_entity.pdbx_description
1 polymer ?
#
loop_
_entity_poly.entity_id
_entity_poly.type
_entity_poly.pdbx_seq_one_letter_code
_entity_poly.pdbx_strand_id
1 'polypeptide(L)'
;VAGCELAMAMAFALRAAGVKPRITVIELGPEISGVSRQARHRILLAMDGLGIVIKTSARVIEVRADQLLLDGDSPVAANLCVGAAGGLAHTWIAKTDLPQRDGFIEIGADLGVVGDKALFAVGDCAVMPHALRPKAGVFAVRAAPILHYNLRAALSGNERKTWRPQKHYLKLISLGGQSAIAEKFGF
;
A
#
# COMPACT_ATOMS: atom_id res chain seq x y z
N VAL A 1 2.37 4.83 5.73
CA VAL A 1 1.10 5.55 5.90
C VAL A 1 0.00 4.62 6.38
N ALA A 2 -0.33 3.53 5.67
CA ALA A 2 -1.42 2.63 6.04
C ALA A 2 -1.32 2.10 7.49
N GLY A 3 -0.11 1.78 7.96
CA GLY A 3 0.12 1.40 9.35
C GLY A 3 -0.24 2.50 10.35
N CYS A 4 0.03 3.76 10.00
CA CYS A 4 -0.34 4.91 10.83
C CYS A 4 -1.87 5.10 10.89
N GLU A 5 -2.56 4.95 9.76
CA GLU A 5 -4.03 5.02 9.70
C GLU A 5 -4.66 3.92 10.57
N LEU A 6 -4.19 2.68 10.43
CA LEU A 6 -4.65 1.56 11.25
C LEU A 6 -4.38 1.79 12.73
N ALA A 7 -3.18 2.23 13.10
CA ALA A 7 -2.81 2.53 14.49
C ALA A 7 -3.73 3.59 15.11
N MET A 8 -4.00 4.67 14.37
CA MET A 8 -4.90 5.73 14.83
C MET A 8 -6.35 5.25 14.92
N ALA A 9 -6.84 4.45 13.96
CA ALA A 9 -8.18 3.86 14.00
C ALA A 9 -8.34 2.89 15.18
N MET A 10 -7.34 2.04 15.42
CA MET A 10 -7.31 1.13 16.58
C MET A 10 -7.29 1.88 17.89
N ALA A 11 -6.46 2.93 18.03
CA ALA A 11 -6.41 3.77 19.22
C ALA A 11 -7.78 4.40 19.50
N PHE A 12 -8.43 4.93 18.48
CA PHE A 12 -9.75 5.53 18.59
C PHE A 12 -10.81 4.50 19.03
N ALA A 13 -10.87 3.35 18.34
CA ALA A 13 -11.85 2.31 18.63
C ALA A 13 -11.66 1.70 20.05
N LEU A 14 -10.43 1.41 20.45
CA LEU A 14 -10.14 0.83 21.76
C LEU A 14 -10.45 1.82 22.90
N ARG A 15 -10.14 3.11 22.71
CA ARG A 15 -10.52 4.15 23.69
C ARG A 15 -12.03 4.30 23.81
N ALA A 16 -12.76 4.26 22.70
CA ALA A 16 -14.23 4.29 22.72
C ALA A 16 -14.82 3.09 23.47
N ALA A 17 -14.13 1.95 23.47
CA ALA A 17 -14.47 0.77 24.26
C ALA A 17 -13.96 0.79 25.71
N GLY A 18 -13.42 1.91 26.18
CA GLY A 18 -12.89 2.06 27.55
C GLY A 18 -11.52 1.43 27.79
N VAL A 19 -10.84 0.98 26.73
CA VAL A 19 -9.50 0.38 26.82
C VAL A 19 -8.45 1.48 26.66
N LYS A 20 -7.37 1.41 27.44
CA LYS A 20 -6.18 2.29 27.30
C LYS A 20 -5.09 1.53 26.53
N PRO A 21 -5.06 1.60 25.20
CA PRO A 21 -4.07 0.86 24.41
C PRO A 21 -2.69 1.52 24.52
N ARG A 22 -1.65 0.70 24.46
CA ARG A 22 -0.29 1.13 24.13
C ARG A 22 -0.01 0.70 22.70
N ILE A 23 0.11 1.64 21.78
CA ILE A 23 0.34 1.35 20.36
C ILE A 23 1.69 1.92 19.97
N THR A 24 2.50 1.06 19.32
CA THR A 24 3.78 1.46 18.75
C THR A 24 3.78 1.15 17.25
N VAL A 25 4.10 2.11 16.43
CA VAL A 25 4.34 1.95 15.01
C VAL A 25 5.85 1.79 14.79
N ILE A 26 6.25 0.70 14.13
CA ILE A 26 7.64 0.46 13.74
C ILE A 26 7.79 0.79 12.27
N GLU A 27 8.72 1.67 11.92
CA GLU A 27 9.02 2.10 10.56
C GLU A 27 10.50 1.82 10.24
N LEU A 28 10.73 1.12 9.14
CA LEU A 28 12.08 0.80 8.68
C LEU A 28 12.87 2.04 8.24
N GLY A 29 12.18 2.99 7.62
CA GLY A 29 12.78 4.23 7.17
C GLY A 29 13.04 5.23 8.30
N PRO A 30 13.83 6.28 8.03
CA PRO A 30 14.07 7.34 9.02
C PRO A 30 12.83 8.19 9.30
N GLU A 31 11.80 8.07 8.47
CA GLU A 31 10.55 8.83 8.58
C GLU A 31 9.40 8.11 7.86
N ILE A 32 8.15 8.47 8.17
CA ILE A 32 6.97 7.96 7.45
C ILE A 32 7.08 8.34 5.97
N SER A 33 7.20 7.32 5.11
CA SER A 33 7.35 7.48 3.66
C SER A 33 6.00 7.60 2.93
N GLY A 34 6.04 8.00 1.66
CA GLY A 34 4.88 8.02 0.76
C GLY A 34 3.92 9.19 0.94
N VAL A 35 4.27 10.20 1.73
CA VAL A 35 3.51 11.45 1.94
C VAL A 35 4.43 12.66 1.92
N SER A 36 3.86 13.85 1.69
CA SER A 36 4.58 15.12 1.79
C SER A 36 5.02 15.40 3.23
N ARG A 37 5.99 16.30 3.39
CA ARG A 37 6.46 16.76 4.71
C ARG A 37 5.31 17.34 5.55
N GLN A 38 4.41 18.09 4.92
CA GLN A 38 3.27 18.70 5.60
C GLN A 38 2.26 17.65 6.07
N ALA A 39 1.90 16.69 5.22
CA ALA A 39 1.01 15.60 5.59
C ALA A 39 1.63 14.73 6.70
N ARG A 40 2.93 14.43 6.61
CA ARG A 40 3.67 13.69 7.65
C ARG A 40 3.60 14.40 9.00
N HIS A 41 3.84 15.70 9.02
CA HIS A 41 3.76 16.48 10.27
C HIS A 41 2.36 16.37 10.90
N ARG A 42 1.30 16.48 10.12
CA ARG A 42 -0.09 16.33 10.61
C ARG A 42 -0.38 14.92 11.12
N ILE A 43 0.13 13.88 10.45
CA ILE A 43 0.01 12.48 10.90
C ILE A 43 0.70 12.33 12.26
N LEU A 44 1.92 12.82 12.41
CA LEU A 44 2.68 12.72 13.66
C LEU A 44 1.97 13.45 14.82
N LEU A 45 1.41 14.63 14.59
CA LEU A 45 0.62 15.35 15.60
C LEU A 45 -0.64 14.56 16.00
N ALA A 46 -1.34 13.95 15.06
CA ALA A 46 -2.51 13.14 15.34
C ALA A 46 -2.15 11.88 16.14
N MET A 47 -1.05 11.21 15.77
CA MET A 47 -0.54 10.06 16.51
C MET A 47 -0.13 10.41 17.93
N ASP A 48 0.56 11.52 18.12
CA ASP A 48 0.96 12.02 19.45
C ASP A 48 -0.27 12.31 20.34
N GLY A 49 -1.28 13.00 19.82
CA GLY A 49 -2.55 13.24 20.51
C GLY A 49 -3.32 11.96 20.88
N LEU A 50 -3.06 10.87 20.16
CA LEU A 50 -3.56 9.54 20.48
C LEU A 50 -2.58 8.70 21.32
N GLY A 51 -1.47 9.27 21.79
CA GLY A 51 -0.46 8.56 22.58
C GLY A 51 0.19 7.38 21.86
N ILE A 52 0.26 7.44 20.53
CA ILE A 52 0.88 6.41 19.69
C ILE A 52 2.37 6.73 19.57
N VAL A 53 3.21 5.78 19.93
CA VAL A 53 4.67 5.88 19.78
C VAL A 53 5.08 5.46 18.38
N ILE A 54 6.03 6.17 17.78
CA ILE A 54 6.67 5.74 16.53
C ILE A 54 8.17 5.48 16.77
N LYS A 55 8.64 4.32 16.30
CA LYS A 55 10.07 3.98 16.20
C LYS A 55 10.44 3.96 14.74
N THR A 56 11.25 4.91 14.31
CA THR A 56 11.82 4.98 12.95
C THR A 56 13.20 4.34 12.89
N SER A 57 13.71 4.10 11.70
CA SER A 57 15.00 3.41 11.46
C SER A 57 15.09 2.06 12.19
N ALA A 58 13.97 1.39 12.38
CA ALA A 58 13.86 0.15 13.13
C ALA A 58 13.42 -1.00 12.22
N ARG A 59 14.26 -2.02 12.10
CA ARG A 59 14.00 -3.21 11.30
C ARG A 59 13.42 -4.30 12.18
N VAL A 60 12.23 -4.78 11.87
CA VAL A 60 11.67 -6.00 12.47
C VAL A 60 12.33 -7.20 11.81
N ILE A 61 12.94 -8.08 12.61
CA ILE A 61 13.58 -9.32 12.14
C ILE A 61 12.75 -10.56 12.45
N GLU A 62 11.93 -10.51 13.50
CA GLU A 62 11.06 -11.63 13.88
C GLU A 62 9.83 -11.12 14.63
N VAL A 63 8.69 -11.76 14.39
CA VAL A 63 7.44 -11.55 15.14
C VAL A 63 7.16 -12.80 15.95
N ARG A 64 7.10 -12.66 17.28
CA ARG A 64 6.76 -13.72 18.26
C ARG A 64 5.35 -13.50 18.82
N ALA A 65 4.88 -14.45 19.58
CA ALA A 65 3.52 -14.40 20.16
C ALA A 65 3.31 -13.20 21.11
N ASP A 66 4.37 -12.76 21.79
CA ASP A 66 4.34 -11.75 22.85
C ASP A 66 5.26 -10.54 22.60
N GLN A 67 6.05 -10.57 21.52
CA GLN A 67 7.03 -9.51 21.23
C GLN A 67 7.47 -9.47 19.76
N LEU A 68 8.02 -8.33 19.36
CA LEU A 68 8.77 -8.16 18.11
C LEU A 68 10.25 -8.03 18.41
N LEU A 69 11.08 -8.75 17.67
CA LEU A 69 12.53 -8.58 17.70
C LEU A 69 12.94 -7.57 16.63
N LEU A 70 13.78 -6.64 17.05
CA LEU A 70 14.33 -5.59 16.19
C LEU A 70 15.82 -5.84 15.97
N ASP A 71 16.33 -5.44 14.82
CA ASP A 71 17.74 -5.52 14.48
C ASP A 71 18.52 -4.46 15.27
N GLY A 72 19.42 -4.93 16.16
CA GLY A 72 20.28 -4.06 16.97
C GLY A 72 19.56 -3.23 18.05
N ASP A 73 18.30 -3.50 18.38
CA ASP A 73 17.53 -2.79 19.39
C ASP A 73 16.81 -3.77 20.36
N SER A 74 16.32 -3.25 21.49
CA SER A 74 15.56 -4.02 22.46
C SER A 74 14.25 -4.53 21.88
N PRO A 75 13.80 -5.74 22.26
CA PRO A 75 12.50 -6.27 21.83
C PRO A 75 11.35 -5.34 22.25
N VAL A 76 10.31 -5.30 21.43
CA VAL A 76 9.07 -4.56 21.71
C VAL A 76 8.00 -5.56 22.11
N ALA A 77 7.58 -5.52 23.38
CA ALA A 77 6.47 -6.37 23.86
C ALA A 77 5.16 -5.99 23.17
N ALA A 78 4.40 -6.97 22.69
CA ALA A 78 3.13 -6.77 21.99
C ALA A 78 2.21 -7.97 22.15
N ASN A 79 0.94 -7.73 22.45
CA ASN A 79 -0.11 -8.75 22.48
C ASN A 79 -0.75 -8.95 21.09
N LEU A 80 -0.60 -7.98 20.21
CA LEU A 80 -1.09 -8.01 18.84
C LEU A 80 -0.08 -7.29 17.93
N CYS A 81 0.27 -7.92 16.83
CA CYS A 81 1.07 -7.31 15.77
C CYS A 81 0.29 -7.28 14.47
N VAL A 82 0.27 -6.13 13.81
CA VAL A 82 -0.37 -5.93 12.50
C VAL A 82 0.69 -5.52 11.50
N GLY A 83 0.88 -6.33 10.47
CA GLY A 83 1.80 -6.03 9.36
C GLY A 83 1.16 -5.08 8.35
N ALA A 84 1.77 -3.91 8.12
CA ALA A 84 1.36 -2.95 7.10
C ALA A 84 2.57 -2.46 6.27
N ALA A 85 3.49 -3.36 5.98
CA ALA A 85 4.80 -3.08 5.36
C ALA A 85 4.76 -3.07 3.81
N GLY A 86 3.59 -2.89 3.20
CA GLY A 86 3.40 -2.90 1.75
C GLY A 86 2.85 -4.22 1.22
N GLY A 87 2.48 -4.22 -0.06
CA GLY A 87 1.98 -5.40 -0.75
C GLY A 87 3.11 -6.23 -1.32
N LEU A 88 3.10 -7.52 -1.04
CA LEU A 88 3.94 -8.51 -1.71
C LEU A 88 3.17 -9.19 -2.83
N ALA A 89 3.88 -9.60 -3.87
CA ALA A 89 3.30 -10.42 -4.91
C ALA A 89 2.87 -11.79 -4.35
N HIS A 90 1.76 -12.32 -4.85
CA HIS A 90 1.32 -13.64 -4.44
C HIS A 90 2.29 -14.73 -4.93
N THR A 91 2.65 -15.65 -4.04
CA THR A 91 3.61 -16.74 -4.32
C THR A 91 3.17 -17.68 -5.45
N TRP A 92 1.86 -17.78 -5.73
CA TRP A 92 1.36 -18.62 -6.83
C TRP A 92 1.79 -18.06 -8.20
N ILE A 93 1.96 -16.71 -8.33
CA ILE A 93 2.41 -16.10 -9.58
C ILE A 93 3.79 -16.65 -9.95
N ALA A 94 4.69 -16.79 -8.98
CA ALA A 94 6.02 -17.35 -9.21
C ALA A 94 6.03 -18.83 -9.65
N LYS A 95 4.89 -19.52 -9.55
CA LYS A 95 4.73 -20.90 -10.01
C LYS A 95 4.15 -21.00 -11.41
N THR A 96 3.94 -19.88 -12.08
CA THR A 96 3.47 -19.81 -13.48
C THR A 96 4.63 -19.44 -14.40
N ASP A 97 4.44 -19.66 -15.68
CA ASP A 97 5.34 -19.26 -16.77
C ASP A 97 5.05 -17.83 -17.28
N LEU A 98 4.16 -17.10 -16.60
CA LEU A 98 3.85 -15.71 -16.95
C LEU A 98 5.08 -14.81 -16.78
N PRO A 99 5.31 -13.86 -17.67
CA PRO A 99 6.37 -12.85 -17.52
C PRO A 99 6.17 -12.06 -16.24
N GLN A 100 7.24 -11.94 -15.44
CA GLN A 100 7.20 -11.34 -14.12
C GLN A 100 8.34 -10.36 -13.90
N ARG A 101 8.07 -9.33 -13.09
CA ARG A 101 9.09 -8.45 -12.53
C ARG A 101 8.81 -8.26 -11.04
N ASP A 102 9.79 -8.57 -10.20
CA ASP A 102 9.66 -8.53 -8.74
C ASP A 102 8.48 -9.36 -8.21
N GLY A 103 8.14 -10.48 -8.90
CA GLY A 103 7.02 -11.35 -8.57
C GLY A 103 5.65 -10.88 -9.06
N PHE A 104 5.53 -9.70 -9.68
CA PHE A 104 4.30 -9.18 -10.26
C PHE A 104 4.23 -9.47 -11.75
N ILE A 105 3.03 -9.74 -12.27
CA ILE A 105 2.79 -10.06 -13.69
C ILE A 105 3.14 -8.83 -14.55
N GLU A 106 4.04 -9.00 -15.51
CA GLU A 106 4.46 -7.93 -16.40
C GLU A 106 3.43 -7.71 -17.51
N ILE A 107 2.97 -6.44 -17.64
CA ILE A 107 1.95 -6.03 -18.61
C ILE A 107 2.43 -4.91 -19.52
N GLY A 108 1.88 -4.90 -20.72
CA GLY A 108 2.01 -3.82 -21.68
C GLY A 108 1.10 -2.62 -21.38
N ALA A 109 1.22 -1.60 -22.20
CA ALA A 109 0.40 -0.38 -22.08
C ALA A 109 -1.09 -0.63 -22.39
N ASP A 110 -1.42 -1.71 -23.04
CA ASP A 110 -2.79 -2.16 -23.32
C ASP A 110 -3.38 -3.03 -22.19
N LEU A 111 -2.67 -3.19 -21.06
CA LEU A 111 -3.00 -4.05 -19.93
C LEU A 111 -2.92 -5.56 -20.25
N GLY A 112 -2.49 -5.93 -21.44
CA GLY A 112 -2.22 -7.32 -21.82
C GLY A 112 -0.94 -7.82 -21.16
N VAL A 113 -0.90 -9.11 -20.84
CA VAL A 113 0.32 -9.77 -20.34
C VAL A 113 1.34 -9.79 -21.48
N VAL A 114 2.60 -9.47 -21.18
CA VAL A 114 3.66 -9.43 -22.18
C VAL A 114 3.83 -10.82 -22.80
N GLY A 115 3.81 -10.89 -24.14
CA GLY A 115 3.95 -12.16 -24.87
C GLY A 115 2.66 -12.98 -25.00
N ASP A 116 1.55 -12.61 -24.35
CA ASP A 116 0.27 -13.27 -24.46
C ASP A 116 -0.85 -12.30 -24.87
N LYS A 117 -1.55 -12.63 -25.96
CA LYS A 117 -2.64 -11.79 -26.50
C LYS A 117 -4.00 -12.05 -25.85
N ALA A 118 -4.15 -13.13 -25.11
CA ALA A 118 -5.43 -13.55 -24.52
C ALA A 118 -5.52 -13.17 -23.01
N LEU A 119 -4.37 -12.97 -22.36
CA LEU A 119 -4.32 -12.69 -20.93
C LEU A 119 -4.19 -11.20 -20.63
N PHE A 120 -4.85 -10.77 -19.56
CA PHE A 120 -4.79 -9.41 -19.02
C PHE A 120 -4.56 -9.45 -17.52
N ALA A 121 -3.80 -8.48 -17.00
CA ALA A 121 -3.63 -8.31 -15.58
C ALA A 121 -3.72 -6.81 -15.20
N VAL A 122 -4.35 -6.51 -14.07
CA VAL A 122 -4.51 -5.14 -13.57
C VAL A 122 -4.47 -5.09 -12.04
N GLY A 123 -4.31 -3.92 -11.48
CA GLY A 123 -4.25 -3.71 -10.03
C GLY A 123 -2.94 -4.19 -9.42
N ASP A 124 -3.01 -4.68 -8.18
CA ASP A 124 -1.81 -4.92 -7.38
C ASP A 124 -1.00 -6.13 -7.84
N CYS A 125 -1.59 -7.09 -8.58
CA CYS A 125 -0.87 -8.24 -9.13
C CYS A 125 -0.02 -7.89 -10.36
N ALA A 126 -0.25 -6.74 -11.01
CA ALA A 126 0.38 -6.35 -12.26
C ALA A 126 1.47 -5.30 -12.08
N VAL A 127 2.51 -5.36 -12.91
CA VAL A 127 3.54 -4.33 -13.04
C VAL A 127 3.66 -3.87 -14.49
N MET A 128 3.75 -2.55 -14.68
CA MET A 128 3.96 -1.90 -15.96
C MET A 128 5.36 -1.27 -15.95
N PRO A 129 6.40 -1.92 -16.49
CA PRO A 129 7.80 -1.49 -16.31
C PRO A 129 8.10 -0.10 -16.83
N HIS A 130 7.45 0.29 -17.93
CA HIS A 130 7.63 1.62 -18.54
C HIS A 130 6.85 2.73 -17.83
N ALA A 131 6.02 2.38 -16.84
CA ALA A 131 5.18 3.34 -16.10
C ALA A 131 4.92 2.85 -14.66
N LEU A 132 6.00 2.64 -13.88
CA LEU A 132 5.92 2.17 -12.50
C LEU A 132 5.01 3.07 -11.65
N ARG A 133 4.14 2.45 -10.85
CA ARG A 133 3.20 3.11 -9.94
C ARG A 133 3.15 2.38 -8.60
N PRO A 134 2.84 3.09 -7.53
CA PRO A 134 2.53 2.46 -6.25
C PRO A 134 1.35 1.51 -6.38
N LYS A 135 1.33 0.46 -5.56
CA LYS A 135 0.19 -0.46 -5.43
C LYS A 135 -0.91 0.28 -4.68
N ALA A 136 -1.84 0.89 -5.41
CA ALA A 136 -2.94 1.66 -4.85
C ALA A 136 -4.20 1.48 -5.69
N GLY A 137 -5.33 1.23 -5.04
CA GLY A 137 -6.61 0.91 -5.67
C GLY A 137 -7.08 1.90 -6.74
N VAL A 138 -6.70 3.17 -6.64
CA VAL A 138 -7.04 4.20 -7.63
C VAL A 138 -6.52 3.86 -9.04
N PHE A 139 -5.38 3.18 -9.16
CA PHE A 139 -4.86 2.77 -10.45
C PHE A 139 -5.68 1.62 -11.04
N ALA A 140 -6.10 0.65 -10.22
CA ALA A 140 -7.00 -0.42 -10.65
C ALA A 140 -8.34 0.13 -11.14
N VAL A 141 -8.97 1.02 -10.35
CA VAL A 141 -10.23 1.67 -10.72
C VAL A 141 -10.13 2.42 -12.04
N ARG A 142 -9.04 3.17 -12.26
CA ARG A 142 -8.85 3.93 -13.49
C ARG A 142 -8.41 3.09 -14.69
N ALA A 143 -7.81 1.93 -14.47
CA ALA A 143 -7.52 0.97 -15.52
C ALA A 143 -8.77 0.21 -16.00
N ALA A 144 -9.79 0.04 -15.15
CA ALA A 144 -10.96 -0.78 -15.44
C ALA A 144 -11.71 -0.42 -16.74
N PRO A 145 -11.97 0.85 -17.09
CA PRO A 145 -12.61 1.18 -18.36
C PRO A 145 -11.76 0.80 -19.59
N ILE A 146 -10.43 0.91 -19.49
CA ILE A 146 -9.52 0.51 -20.55
C ILE A 146 -9.48 -1.01 -20.66
N LEU A 147 -9.41 -1.72 -19.53
CA LEU A 147 -9.49 -3.17 -19.50
C LEU A 147 -10.79 -3.67 -20.14
N HIS A 148 -11.93 -3.12 -19.76
CA HIS A 148 -13.22 -3.49 -20.33
C HIS A 148 -13.25 -3.32 -21.85
N TYR A 149 -12.75 -2.18 -22.35
CA TYR A 149 -12.64 -1.96 -23.78
C TYR A 149 -11.71 -2.98 -24.43
N ASN A 150 -10.54 -3.22 -23.88
CA ASN A 150 -9.51 -4.10 -24.46
C ASN A 150 -9.90 -5.58 -24.44
N LEU A 151 -10.65 -6.03 -23.44
CA LEU A 151 -11.24 -7.37 -23.43
C LEU A 151 -12.21 -7.56 -24.61
N ARG A 152 -13.08 -6.58 -24.86
CA ARG A 152 -14.00 -6.62 -26.00
C ARG A 152 -13.25 -6.55 -27.32
N ALA A 153 -12.24 -5.69 -27.42
CA ALA A 153 -11.40 -5.58 -28.61
C ALA A 153 -10.67 -6.88 -28.94
N ALA A 154 -10.15 -7.57 -27.91
CA ALA A 154 -9.50 -8.86 -28.07
C ALA A 154 -10.43 -9.95 -28.65
N LEU A 155 -11.70 -9.94 -28.21
CA LEU A 155 -12.72 -10.90 -28.68
C LEU A 155 -13.22 -10.59 -30.10
N SER A 156 -13.21 -9.32 -30.51
CA SER A 156 -13.74 -8.89 -31.82
C SER A 156 -12.64 -8.56 -32.86
N GLY A 157 -11.37 -8.78 -32.53
CA GLY A 157 -10.25 -8.48 -33.42
C GLY A 157 -9.96 -6.98 -33.64
N ASN A 158 -10.53 -6.11 -32.80
CA ASN A 158 -10.32 -4.67 -32.89
C ASN A 158 -9.01 -4.23 -32.23
N GLU A 159 -8.54 -3.02 -32.56
CA GLU A 159 -7.38 -2.40 -31.90
C GLU A 159 -7.62 -2.13 -30.42
N ARG A 160 -6.60 -2.36 -29.61
CA ARG A 160 -6.61 -2.09 -28.17
C ARG A 160 -6.21 -0.66 -27.86
N LYS A 161 -6.80 -0.12 -26.79
CA LYS A 161 -6.45 1.20 -26.25
C LYS A 161 -5.27 1.12 -25.30
N THR A 162 -4.42 2.13 -25.36
CA THR A 162 -3.32 2.31 -24.43
C THR A 162 -3.82 2.99 -23.15
N TRP A 163 -3.47 2.43 -22.00
CA TRP A 163 -3.66 3.07 -20.71
C TRP A 163 -2.41 3.88 -20.34
N ARG A 164 -2.62 5.14 -19.97
CA ARG A 164 -1.59 6.04 -19.45
C ARG A 164 -1.94 6.37 -18.00
N PRO A 165 -1.31 5.70 -17.01
CA PRO A 165 -1.60 5.97 -15.61
C PRO A 165 -1.22 7.40 -15.22
N GLN A 166 -2.08 8.04 -14.43
CA GLN A 166 -1.84 9.39 -13.93
C GLN A 166 -0.60 9.44 -13.03
N LYS A 167 0.12 10.57 -13.05
CA LYS A 167 1.29 10.79 -12.18
C LYS A 167 0.87 11.07 -10.73
N HIS A 168 -0.23 11.79 -10.54
CA HIS A 168 -0.71 12.24 -9.23
C HIS A 168 -2.14 11.77 -8.98
N TYR A 169 -2.47 11.52 -7.75
CA TYR A 169 -3.82 11.17 -7.30
C TYR A 169 -4.08 11.75 -5.92
N LEU A 170 -5.34 11.93 -5.59
CA LEU A 170 -5.78 12.36 -4.26
C LEU A 170 -5.58 11.19 -3.28
N LYS A 171 -4.85 11.44 -2.20
CA LYS A 171 -4.78 10.56 -1.04
C LYS A 171 -5.63 11.13 0.07
N LEU A 172 -6.54 10.35 0.58
CA LEU A 172 -7.29 10.65 1.78
C LEU A 172 -6.72 9.77 2.89
N ILE A 173 -6.15 10.40 3.91
CA ILE A 173 -5.44 9.72 5.00
C ILE A 173 -6.24 9.93 6.26
N SER A 174 -6.79 8.84 6.81
CA SER A 174 -7.56 8.87 8.05
C SER A 174 -6.69 9.21 9.26
N LEU A 175 -7.21 10.02 10.17
CA LEU A 175 -6.58 10.36 11.45
C LEU A 175 -7.21 9.63 12.64
N GLY A 176 -7.90 8.52 12.38
CA GLY A 176 -8.42 7.59 13.37
C GLY A 176 -9.83 7.87 13.89
N GLY A 177 -10.37 9.07 13.69
CA GLY A 177 -11.76 9.43 14.04
C GLY A 177 -12.55 9.81 12.80
N GLN A 178 -13.31 10.90 12.89
CA GLN A 178 -14.07 11.48 11.77
C GLN A 178 -13.26 12.51 10.96
N SER A 179 -11.94 12.58 11.15
CA SER A 179 -11.05 13.51 10.47
C SER A 179 -10.08 12.80 9.54
N ALA A 180 -9.71 13.48 8.46
CA ALA A 180 -8.77 12.99 7.48
C ALA A 180 -7.93 14.15 6.92
N ILE A 181 -6.79 13.81 6.35
CA ILE A 181 -5.98 14.72 5.53
C ILE A 181 -6.23 14.38 4.07
N ALA A 182 -6.42 15.41 3.25
CA ALA A 182 -6.40 15.29 1.80
C ALA A 182 -5.03 15.76 1.28
N GLU A 183 -4.33 14.89 0.56
CA GLU A 183 -3.05 15.20 -0.09
C GLU A 183 -3.15 14.99 -1.59
N LYS A 184 -2.76 16.02 -2.37
CA LYS A 184 -2.62 15.94 -3.81
C LYS A 184 -1.47 16.83 -4.26
N PHE A 185 -0.68 16.37 -5.23
CA PHE A 185 0.50 17.08 -5.75
C PHE A 185 1.63 17.36 -4.73
N GLY A 186 1.63 16.68 -3.59
CA GLY A 186 2.62 16.92 -2.53
C GLY A 186 2.24 18.05 -1.55
N PHE A 187 0.99 18.51 -1.60
CA PHE A 187 0.43 19.52 -0.68
C PHE A 187 -0.68 18.93 0.17
#